data_8ee1dea73dae654cf8a6f483f2c4508b
#
_entry.id   8ee1dea73dae654cf8a6f483f2c4508b
#
_cell.length_a   1.000
_cell.length_b   1.000
_cell.length_c   1.000
_cell.angle_alpha   90.00
_cell.angle_beta   90.00
_cell.angle_gamma   90.00
#
_symmetry.space_group_name_H-M   'P 1'
#
loop_
_entity.id
_entity.type
_entity.pdbx_description
1 polymer ?
#
loop_
_entity_poly.entity_id
_entity_poly.type
_entity_poly.pdbx_seq_one_letter_code
_entity_poly.pdbx_strand_id
1 'polypeptide(L)'
;MLDKNIAKGGQAVYQEPVRRASVNFCKRHDVALDIGANVGLWTRDLCQFFQQVHAIEPVADFRECLRKNVPARNLQVYDCALGAENSMIDMIITPDNTGHSHVDPNTVGQGGIQMKTLDSMGLPAADYIKLDCEGYEYKIIVGAELYIKSCRPVIVVEQKFHKDTGIVDNGEAVDLLQSWGMRLLQKKNHDLIMGW
;
A
#
# COMPACT_ATOMS: atom_id res chain seq x y z
N MET A 1 13.90 13.78 14.32
CA MET A 1 13.85 12.45 13.67
C MET A 1 13.81 12.51 12.13
N LEU A 2 13.55 13.65 11.52
CA LEU A 2 13.51 13.82 10.05
C LEU A 2 14.89 13.64 9.36
N ASP A 3 15.99 13.95 10.04
CA ASP A 3 17.33 13.98 9.42
C ASP A 3 17.89 12.64 8.95
N LYS A 4 17.41 11.53 9.50
CA LYS A 4 17.89 10.18 9.10
C LYS A 4 17.29 9.67 7.79
N ASN A 5 16.20 10.26 7.35
CA ASN A 5 15.45 9.85 6.16
C ASN A 5 15.59 10.83 4.99
N ILE A 6 16.58 11.73 5.06
CA ILE A 6 16.85 12.70 3.99
C ILE A 6 18.25 12.45 3.42
N ALA A 7 18.33 12.18 2.12
CA ALA A 7 19.60 12.03 1.39
C ALA A 7 20.31 13.37 1.21
N LYS A 8 21.60 13.34 0.89
CA LYS A 8 22.34 14.52 0.40
C LYS A 8 21.61 15.04 -0.85
N GLY A 9 21.03 16.23 -0.77
CA GLY A 9 20.19 16.84 -1.80
C GLY A 9 18.72 17.00 -1.42
N GLY A 10 18.33 16.69 -0.16
CA GLY A 10 16.98 16.95 0.36
C GLY A 10 15.91 15.94 -0.04
N GLN A 11 16.27 14.84 -0.71
CA GLN A 11 15.30 13.79 -1.05
C GLN A 11 15.05 12.84 0.12
N ALA A 12 13.78 12.53 0.38
CA ALA A 12 13.42 11.53 1.37
C ALA A 12 13.83 10.12 0.92
N VAL A 13 14.57 9.41 1.80
CA VAL A 13 15.09 8.06 1.56
C VAL A 13 14.40 6.98 2.40
N TYR A 14 13.23 7.30 2.96
CA TYR A 14 12.46 6.36 3.76
C TYR A 14 12.24 5.05 3.01
N GLN A 15 12.63 3.92 3.63
CA GLN A 15 12.53 2.56 3.08
C GLN A 15 13.18 2.34 1.69
N GLU A 16 14.03 3.23 1.18
CA GLU A 16 14.65 3.12 -0.16
C GLU A 16 15.27 1.74 -0.43
N PRO A 17 16.01 1.10 0.51
CA PRO A 17 16.59 -0.21 0.26
C PRO A 17 15.56 -1.33 0.04
N VAL A 18 14.36 -1.23 0.65
CA VAL A 18 13.26 -2.19 0.43
C VAL A 18 12.63 -1.96 -0.93
N ARG A 19 12.32 -0.69 -1.24
CA ARG A 19 11.71 -0.30 -2.52
C ARG A 19 12.52 -0.82 -3.70
N ARG A 20 13.84 -0.59 -3.69
CA ARG A 20 14.75 -1.05 -4.75
C ARG A 20 14.90 -2.56 -4.80
N ALA A 21 15.00 -3.22 -3.63
CA ALA A 21 15.15 -4.67 -3.60
C ALA A 21 13.89 -5.38 -4.11
N SER A 22 12.70 -4.91 -3.73
CA SER A 22 11.43 -5.57 -4.07
C SER A 22 11.13 -5.54 -5.57
N VAL A 23 11.45 -4.43 -6.24
CA VAL A 23 11.23 -4.29 -7.69
C VAL A 23 12.06 -5.29 -8.51
N ASN A 24 13.24 -5.69 -8.02
CA ASN A 24 14.10 -6.66 -8.71
C ASN A 24 13.51 -8.08 -8.78
N PHE A 25 12.48 -8.39 -7.98
CA PHE A 25 11.79 -9.67 -8.05
C PHE A 25 10.70 -9.69 -9.14
N CYS A 26 10.35 -8.53 -9.71
CA CYS A 26 9.37 -8.45 -10.78
C CYS A 26 9.97 -8.93 -12.11
N LYS A 27 9.22 -9.75 -12.84
CA LYS A 27 9.60 -10.19 -14.19
C LYS A 27 9.23 -9.17 -15.26
N ARG A 28 8.23 -8.35 -15.00
CA ARG A 28 7.74 -7.27 -15.85
C ARG A 28 7.57 -6.02 -15.00
N HIS A 29 7.51 -4.88 -15.65
CA HIS A 29 7.39 -3.57 -15.03
C HIS A 29 6.29 -2.75 -15.72
N ASP A 30 5.15 -3.40 -16.02
CA ASP A 30 4.04 -2.74 -16.71
C ASP A 30 3.19 -1.94 -15.72
N VAL A 31 2.69 -2.59 -14.66
CA VAL A 31 1.75 -1.98 -13.72
C VAL A 31 2.17 -2.21 -12.27
N ALA A 32 2.19 -1.13 -11.49
CA ALA A 32 2.34 -1.18 -10.03
C ALA A 32 1.15 -0.56 -9.31
N LEU A 33 0.77 -1.15 -8.17
CA LEU A 33 -0.17 -0.57 -7.22
C LEU A 33 0.57 -0.12 -5.96
N ASP A 34 0.27 1.07 -5.49
CA ASP A 34 0.71 1.62 -4.20
C ASP A 34 -0.51 1.85 -3.31
N ILE A 35 -0.78 0.89 -2.42
CA ILE A 35 -1.95 0.90 -1.55
C ILE A 35 -1.53 1.44 -0.19
N GLY A 36 -2.20 2.52 0.25
CA GLY A 36 -1.73 3.38 1.34
C GLY A 36 -0.57 4.28 0.89
N ALA A 37 -0.80 5.00 -0.21
CA ALA A 37 0.25 5.78 -0.86
C ALA A 37 0.73 7.00 -0.05
N ASN A 38 -0.09 7.47 0.90
CA ASN A 38 0.21 8.60 1.77
C ASN A 38 0.68 9.82 0.95
N VAL A 39 1.80 10.43 1.29
CA VAL A 39 2.37 11.59 0.58
C VAL A 39 3.22 11.21 -0.64
N GLY A 40 3.24 9.94 -1.05
CA GLY A 40 3.80 9.48 -2.33
C GLY A 40 5.28 9.10 -2.32
N LEU A 41 5.89 8.74 -1.19
CA LEU A 41 7.30 8.36 -1.16
C LEU A 41 7.60 7.07 -1.94
N TRP A 42 6.74 6.05 -1.81
CA TRP A 42 6.82 4.84 -2.61
C TRP A 42 6.37 5.10 -4.05
N THR A 43 5.24 5.77 -4.22
CA THR A 43 4.69 6.13 -5.53
C THR A 43 5.72 6.77 -6.45
N ARG A 44 6.53 7.72 -5.92
CA ARG A 44 7.56 8.42 -6.66
C ARG A 44 8.58 7.47 -7.28
N ASP A 45 9.05 6.50 -6.50
CA ASP A 45 10.05 5.55 -6.98
C ASP A 45 9.40 4.53 -7.93
N LEU A 46 8.18 4.06 -7.65
CA LEU A 46 7.44 3.17 -8.55
C LEU A 46 7.22 3.79 -9.93
N CYS A 47 6.92 5.10 -10.00
CA CYS A 47 6.79 5.81 -11.26
C CYS A 47 8.07 5.85 -12.11
N GLN A 48 9.23 5.56 -11.52
CA GLN A 48 10.50 5.46 -12.25
C GLN A 48 10.73 4.06 -12.82
N PHE A 49 10.11 3.04 -12.24
CA PHE A 49 10.34 1.64 -12.60
C PHE A 49 9.21 1.05 -13.45
N PHE A 50 7.97 1.51 -13.30
CA PHE A 50 6.79 0.93 -13.94
C PHE A 50 6.22 1.86 -15.00
N GLN A 51 5.60 1.27 -16.03
CA GLN A 51 4.95 2.02 -17.11
C GLN A 51 3.68 2.73 -16.62
N GLN A 52 2.95 2.12 -15.67
CA GLN A 52 1.75 2.68 -15.04
C GLN A 52 1.82 2.44 -13.53
N VAL A 53 1.41 3.45 -12.76
CA VAL A 53 1.32 3.38 -11.31
C VAL A 53 -0.06 3.84 -10.87
N HIS A 54 -0.73 3.03 -10.07
CA HIS A 54 -2.02 3.31 -9.48
C HIS A 54 -1.84 3.47 -7.97
N ALA A 55 -1.99 4.68 -7.47
CA ALA A 55 -1.84 5.02 -6.05
C ALA A 55 -3.23 5.15 -5.41
N ILE A 56 -3.46 4.42 -4.34
CA ILE A 56 -4.72 4.43 -3.60
C ILE A 56 -4.47 5.09 -2.23
N GLU A 57 -5.16 6.21 -1.97
CA GLU A 57 -5.01 6.99 -0.75
C GLU A 57 -6.35 7.65 -0.37
N PRO A 58 -6.98 7.27 0.76
CA PRO A 58 -8.30 7.78 1.14
C PRO A 58 -8.28 9.23 1.66
N VAL A 59 -7.15 9.73 2.21
CA VAL A 59 -7.10 11.05 2.85
C VAL A 59 -6.83 12.15 1.82
N ALA A 60 -7.70 13.14 1.73
CA ALA A 60 -7.64 14.20 0.71
C ALA A 60 -6.34 15.01 0.77
N ASP A 61 -5.91 15.42 1.98
CA ASP A 61 -4.71 16.22 2.17
C ASP A 61 -3.44 15.43 1.78
N PHE A 62 -3.42 14.12 2.05
CA PHE A 62 -2.29 13.27 1.65
C PHE A 62 -2.24 13.12 0.13
N ARG A 63 -3.39 12.95 -0.53
CA ARG A 63 -3.44 12.94 -2.02
C ARG A 63 -3.00 14.26 -2.64
N GLU A 64 -3.31 15.40 -2.02
CA GLU A 64 -2.82 16.69 -2.49
C GLU A 64 -1.30 16.77 -2.40
N CYS A 65 -0.72 16.35 -1.26
CA CYS A 65 0.72 16.26 -1.09
C CYS A 65 1.35 15.27 -2.08
N LEU A 66 0.74 14.09 -2.28
CA LEU A 66 1.20 13.08 -3.22
C LEU A 66 1.30 13.65 -4.64
N ARG A 67 0.25 14.33 -5.13
CA ARG A 67 0.24 14.93 -6.48
C ARG A 67 1.33 16.00 -6.64
N LYS A 68 1.62 16.77 -5.61
CA LYS A 68 2.71 17.76 -5.60
C LYS A 68 4.09 17.10 -5.60
N ASN A 69 4.25 16.02 -4.82
CA ASN A 69 5.51 15.30 -4.67
C ASN A 69 5.86 14.43 -5.88
N VAL A 70 4.84 13.97 -6.62
CA VAL A 70 4.98 13.01 -7.72
C VAL A 70 4.27 13.55 -8.98
N PRO A 71 4.82 14.56 -9.68
CA PRO A 71 4.24 15.09 -10.92
C PRO A 71 4.55 14.17 -12.12
N ALA A 72 4.20 12.88 -12.02
CA ALA A 72 4.49 11.87 -13.03
C ALA A 72 3.29 11.66 -13.96
N ARG A 73 3.55 11.51 -15.28
CA ARG A 73 2.49 11.32 -16.29
C ARG A 73 1.89 9.92 -16.28
N ASN A 74 2.61 8.95 -15.75
CA ASN A 74 2.20 7.55 -15.63
C ASN A 74 1.53 7.22 -14.29
N LEU A 75 1.15 8.24 -13.50
CA LEU A 75 0.49 8.09 -12.20
C LEU A 75 -1.01 8.33 -12.31
N GLN A 76 -1.80 7.42 -11.74
CA GLN A 76 -3.22 7.59 -11.46
C GLN A 76 -3.48 7.48 -9.96
N VAL A 77 -4.24 8.43 -9.40
CA VAL A 77 -4.51 8.50 -7.95
C VAL A 77 -6.00 8.31 -7.69
N TYR A 78 -6.33 7.38 -6.79
CA TYR A 78 -7.69 7.03 -6.39
C TYR A 78 -7.99 7.53 -4.98
N ASP A 79 -9.22 8.03 -4.78
CA ASP A 79 -9.71 8.66 -3.57
C ASP A 79 -10.58 7.73 -2.70
N CYS A 80 -10.18 6.49 -2.58
CA CYS A 80 -10.87 5.49 -1.79
C CYS A 80 -9.92 4.76 -0.85
N ALA A 81 -10.47 4.12 0.17
CA ALA A 81 -9.79 3.07 0.93
C ALA A 81 -10.00 1.72 0.25
N LEU A 82 -9.19 0.72 0.62
CA LEU A 82 -9.44 -0.67 0.27
C LEU A 82 -9.75 -1.50 1.51
N GLY A 83 -10.54 -2.56 1.32
CA GLY A 83 -10.93 -3.49 2.39
C GLY A 83 -11.54 -4.77 1.86
N ALA A 84 -12.12 -5.57 2.78
CA ALA A 84 -12.71 -6.87 2.46
C ALA A 84 -14.06 -6.76 1.73
N GLU A 85 -14.71 -5.60 1.79
CA GLU A 85 -16.04 -5.34 1.19
C GLU A 85 -16.16 -3.90 0.72
N ASN A 86 -17.09 -3.64 -0.18
CA ASN A 86 -17.46 -2.27 -0.55
C ASN A 86 -18.31 -1.66 0.56
N SER A 87 -17.87 -0.53 1.12
CA SER A 87 -18.51 0.08 2.29
C SER A 87 -18.19 1.58 2.36
N MET A 88 -18.66 2.23 3.41
CA MET A 88 -18.26 3.59 3.78
C MET A 88 -17.52 3.54 5.11
N ILE A 89 -16.48 4.35 5.27
CA ILE A 89 -15.65 4.40 6.47
C ILE A 89 -15.25 5.83 6.79
N ASP A 90 -14.69 6.05 7.98
CA ASP A 90 -13.87 7.21 8.28
C ASP A 90 -12.44 6.79 8.61
N MET A 91 -11.52 7.77 8.61
CA MET A 91 -10.12 7.59 8.96
C MET A 91 -9.81 8.32 10.26
N ILE A 92 -9.06 7.67 11.14
CA ILE A 92 -8.40 8.34 12.26
C ILE A 92 -7.11 8.95 11.72
N ILE A 93 -7.06 10.29 11.70
CA ILE A 93 -5.91 11.03 11.19
C ILE A 93 -4.96 11.36 12.34
N THR A 94 -3.68 11.05 12.17
CA THR A 94 -2.61 11.40 13.11
C THR A 94 -1.80 12.56 12.54
N PRO A 95 -2.05 13.82 12.96
CA PRO A 95 -1.48 15.02 12.31
C PRO A 95 0.05 15.08 12.36
N ASP A 96 0.64 14.68 13.49
CA ASP A 96 2.10 14.73 13.70
C ASP A 96 2.85 13.53 13.07
N ASN A 97 2.12 12.50 12.64
CA ASN A 97 2.68 11.33 11.99
C ASN A 97 1.66 10.72 11.01
N THR A 98 1.64 11.23 9.80
CA THR A 98 0.69 10.81 8.75
C THR A 98 0.76 9.31 8.45
N GLY A 99 1.90 8.68 8.70
CA GLY A 99 2.09 7.24 8.55
C GLY A 99 1.33 6.38 9.57
N HIS A 100 0.74 6.97 10.62
CA HIS A 100 -0.09 6.24 11.59
C HIS A 100 -1.61 6.49 11.40
N SER A 101 -1.99 7.13 10.31
CA SER A 101 -3.41 7.32 9.98
C SER A 101 -4.00 6.00 9.47
N HIS A 102 -5.14 5.61 10.04
CA HIS A 102 -5.73 4.29 9.81
C HIS A 102 -7.25 4.35 9.74
N VAL A 103 -7.88 3.27 9.25
CA VAL A 103 -9.35 3.15 9.21
C VAL A 103 -9.92 3.15 10.64
N ASP A 104 -10.97 3.93 10.88
CA ASP A 104 -11.75 3.83 12.12
C ASP A 104 -12.68 2.60 12.02
N PRO A 105 -12.42 1.52 12.77
CA PRO A 105 -13.22 0.31 12.68
C PRO A 105 -14.66 0.49 13.14
N ASN A 106 -14.96 1.57 13.90
CA ASN A 106 -16.31 1.83 14.42
C ASN A 106 -17.21 2.52 13.39
N THR A 107 -16.66 3.00 12.27
CA THR A 107 -17.40 3.75 11.24
C THR A 107 -17.71 2.92 9.98
N VAL A 108 -17.36 1.64 9.96
CA VAL A 108 -17.67 0.76 8.82
C VAL A 108 -19.18 0.71 8.57
N GLY A 109 -19.57 1.10 7.35
CA GLY A 109 -20.96 1.23 6.93
C GLY A 109 -21.57 2.61 7.14
N GLN A 110 -20.89 3.58 7.80
CA GLN A 110 -21.48 4.87 8.20
C GLN A 110 -20.60 6.08 7.86
N GLY A 111 -19.34 5.88 7.46
CA GLY A 111 -18.38 6.96 7.23
C GLY A 111 -18.61 7.76 5.95
N GLY A 112 -17.76 8.77 5.73
CA GLY A 112 -17.77 9.65 4.57
C GLY A 112 -16.83 9.25 3.43
N ILE A 113 -15.93 8.28 3.65
CA ILE A 113 -14.93 7.82 2.69
C ILE A 113 -15.36 6.48 2.10
N GLN A 114 -15.32 6.37 0.77
CA GLN A 114 -15.65 5.12 0.09
C GLN A 114 -14.53 4.09 0.32
N MET A 115 -14.88 2.91 0.80
CA MET A 115 -14.04 1.71 0.82
C MET A 115 -14.48 0.76 -0.30
N LYS A 116 -13.52 0.21 -1.03
CA LYS A 116 -13.75 -0.75 -2.13
C LYS A 116 -12.96 -2.03 -1.90
N THR A 117 -13.40 -3.12 -2.52
CA THR A 117 -12.53 -4.27 -2.72
C THR A 117 -11.62 -4.00 -3.92
N LEU A 118 -10.36 -4.48 -3.89
CA LEU A 118 -9.49 -4.37 -5.06
C LEU A 118 -10.09 -5.12 -6.26
N ASP A 119 -10.76 -6.24 -6.01
CA ASP A 119 -11.45 -7.05 -7.02
C ASP A 119 -12.53 -6.26 -7.76
N SER A 120 -13.16 -5.25 -7.12
CA SER A 120 -14.22 -4.44 -7.73
C SER A 120 -13.71 -3.21 -8.51
N MET A 121 -12.42 -2.89 -8.43
CA MET A 121 -11.88 -1.65 -9.01
C MET A 121 -11.67 -1.69 -10.53
N GLY A 122 -11.62 -2.88 -11.15
CA GLY A 122 -11.38 -3.02 -12.57
C GLY A 122 -10.01 -2.51 -13.05
N LEU A 123 -9.00 -2.58 -12.18
CA LEU A 123 -7.63 -2.15 -12.50
C LEU A 123 -6.94 -3.13 -13.47
N PRO A 124 -5.97 -2.65 -14.27
CA PRO A 124 -5.16 -3.53 -15.11
C PRO A 124 -4.34 -4.50 -14.25
N ALA A 125 -3.94 -5.64 -14.81
CA ALA A 125 -3.17 -6.66 -14.11
C ALA A 125 -1.84 -6.11 -13.60
N ALA A 126 -1.62 -6.17 -12.29
CA ALA A 126 -0.42 -5.66 -11.67
C ALA A 126 0.73 -6.68 -11.66
N ASP A 127 1.94 -6.19 -11.86
CA ASP A 127 3.18 -6.94 -11.64
C ASP A 127 3.72 -6.75 -10.21
N TYR A 128 3.30 -5.65 -9.56
CA TYR A 128 3.77 -5.26 -8.25
C TYR A 128 2.66 -4.61 -7.42
N ILE A 129 2.58 -4.95 -6.15
CA ILE A 129 1.69 -4.30 -5.16
C ILE A 129 2.51 -3.95 -3.92
N LYS A 130 2.49 -2.69 -3.49
CA LYS A 130 2.89 -2.29 -2.14
C LYS A 130 1.64 -2.16 -1.28
N LEU A 131 1.68 -2.73 -0.10
CA LEU A 131 0.60 -2.74 0.85
C LEU A 131 1.11 -2.35 2.24
N ASP A 132 0.72 -1.15 2.68
CA ASP A 132 1.09 -0.57 3.96
C ASP A 132 -0.04 0.37 4.39
N CYS A 133 -0.97 -0.18 5.17
CA CYS A 133 -2.23 0.45 5.54
C CYS A 133 -2.49 0.40 7.05
N GLU A 134 -1.40 0.40 7.82
CA GLU A 134 -1.41 0.54 9.28
C GLU A 134 -2.36 -0.45 9.97
N GLY A 135 -2.24 -1.74 9.58
CA GLY A 135 -2.95 -2.87 10.17
C GLY A 135 -4.23 -3.29 9.44
N TYR A 136 -4.52 -2.72 8.25
CA TYR A 136 -5.69 -3.12 7.46
C TYR A 136 -5.35 -4.12 6.33
N GLU A 137 -4.10 -4.57 6.26
CA GLU A 137 -3.50 -5.38 5.20
C GLU A 137 -4.29 -6.68 4.97
N TYR A 138 -4.60 -7.41 6.04
CA TYR A 138 -5.39 -8.65 5.95
C TYR A 138 -6.75 -8.44 5.26
N LYS A 139 -7.50 -7.43 5.68
CA LYS A 139 -8.81 -7.12 5.10
C LYS A 139 -8.72 -6.72 3.63
N ILE A 140 -7.67 -6.00 3.26
CA ILE A 140 -7.41 -5.61 1.86
C ILE A 140 -7.11 -6.85 1.03
N ILE A 141 -6.27 -7.77 1.52
CA ILE A 141 -5.93 -9.02 0.83
C ILE A 141 -7.18 -9.89 0.64
N VAL A 142 -8.07 -9.99 1.63
CA VAL A 142 -9.35 -10.68 1.49
C VAL A 142 -10.17 -10.11 0.33
N GLY A 143 -10.28 -8.78 0.22
CA GLY A 143 -11.00 -8.11 -0.89
C GLY A 143 -10.23 -8.03 -2.20
N ALA A 144 -9.06 -8.65 -2.28
CA ALA A 144 -8.17 -8.67 -3.44
C ALA A 144 -7.89 -10.09 -3.96
N GLU A 145 -8.59 -11.10 -3.47
CA GLU A 145 -8.28 -12.51 -3.72
C GLU A 145 -8.24 -12.86 -5.21
N LEU A 146 -9.30 -12.49 -5.95
CA LEU A 146 -9.40 -12.79 -7.38
C LEU A 146 -8.33 -12.03 -8.16
N TYR A 147 -8.12 -10.77 -7.84
CA TYR A 147 -7.13 -9.92 -8.49
C TYR A 147 -5.71 -10.47 -8.29
N ILE A 148 -5.30 -10.74 -7.04
CA ILE A 148 -3.96 -11.24 -6.71
C ILE A 148 -3.71 -12.61 -7.35
N LYS A 149 -4.67 -13.54 -7.27
CA LYS A 149 -4.53 -14.87 -7.86
C LYS A 149 -4.43 -14.83 -9.39
N SER A 150 -5.13 -13.89 -10.04
CA SER A 150 -5.09 -13.73 -11.50
C SER A 150 -3.81 -13.09 -12.00
N CYS A 151 -3.35 -12.03 -11.35
CA CYS A 151 -2.17 -11.25 -11.77
C CYS A 151 -0.85 -11.89 -11.34
N ARG A 152 -0.84 -12.58 -10.19
CA ARG A 152 0.34 -13.17 -9.54
C ARG A 152 1.49 -12.16 -9.36
N PRO A 153 1.23 -11.02 -8.73
CA PRO A 153 2.21 -9.95 -8.55
C PRO A 153 3.28 -10.32 -7.51
N VAL A 154 4.37 -9.55 -7.51
CA VAL A 154 5.20 -9.40 -6.30
C VAL A 154 4.47 -8.47 -5.34
N ILE A 155 4.37 -8.84 -4.06
CA ILE A 155 3.69 -8.04 -3.05
C ILE A 155 4.69 -7.67 -1.95
N VAL A 156 4.79 -6.38 -1.64
CA VAL A 156 5.43 -5.92 -0.40
C VAL A 156 4.32 -5.61 0.59
N VAL A 157 4.31 -6.36 1.68
CA VAL A 157 3.34 -6.17 2.76
C VAL A 157 4.07 -5.80 4.04
N GLU A 158 3.60 -4.72 4.70
CA GLU A 158 4.09 -4.37 6.01
C GLU A 158 3.43 -5.25 7.07
N GLN A 159 4.25 -5.79 7.98
CA GLN A 159 3.79 -6.57 9.12
C GLN A 159 4.29 -5.91 10.40
N LYS A 160 3.45 -5.10 11.00
CA LYS A 160 3.70 -4.43 12.28
C LYS A 160 2.66 -4.80 13.31
N PHE A 161 3.08 -4.80 14.58
CA PHE A 161 2.16 -4.85 15.69
C PHE A 161 1.74 -3.41 16.05
N HIS A 162 0.53 -3.04 15.68
CA HIS A 162 -0.04 -1.71 15.92
C HIS A 162 -0.72 -1.66 17.30
N LYS A 163 0.06 -1.39 18.35
CA LYS A 163 -0.45 -1.32 19.73
C LYS A 163 -1.54 -0.26 19.93
N ASP A 164 -1.47 0.82 19.16
CA ASP A 164 -2.29 2.00 19.38
C ASP A 164 -3.63 1.96 18.62
N THR A 165 -3.76 1.10 17.62
CA THR A 165 -4.96 1.03 16.77
C THR A 165 -5.96 -0.05 17.20
N GLY A 166 -5.54 -0.97 18.08
CA GLY A 166 -6.33 -2.17 18.39
C GLY A 166 -6.49 -3.13 17.20
N ILE A 167 -5.94 -2.78 16.05
CA ILE A 167 -5.90 -3.60 14.84
C ILE A 167 -4.58 -4.33 14.88
N VAL A 168 -4.63 -5.65 14.99
CA VAL A 168 -3.45 -6.49 15.11
C VAL A 168 -3.39 -7.36 13.86
N ASP A 169 -2.50 -7.01 12.92
CA ASP A 169 -2.05 -7.99 11.93
C ASP A 169 -0.96 -8.86 12.56
N ASN A 170 -1.37 -9.96 13.15
CA ASN A 170 -0.49 -10.99 13.75
C ASN A 170 0.17 -11.90 12.70
N GLY A 171 0.25 -11.47 11.45
CA GLY A 171 0.75 -12.27 10.34
C GLY A 171 -0.36 -12.90 9.49
N GLU A 172 -1.62 -12.66 9.80
CA GLU A 172 -2.76 -13.21 9.05
C GLU A 172 -2.73 -12.85 7.56
N ALA A 173 -2.27 -11.63 7.23
CA ALA A 173 -2.08 -11.18 5.85
C ALA A 173 -1.08 -12.06 5.10
N VAL A 174 0.06 -12.35 5.72
CA VAL A 174 1.12 -13.19 5.13
C VAL A 174 0.68 -14.65 5.06
N ASP A 175 0.04 -15.16 6.12
CA ASP A 175 -0.45 -16.54 6.16
C ASP A 175 -1.50 -16.79 5.06
N LEU A 176 -2.37 -15.81 4.80
CA LEU A 176 -3.36 -15.89 3.72
C LEU A 176 -2.68 -15.92 2.34
N LEU A 177 -1.70 -15.05 2.08
CA LEU A 177 -0.92 -15.06 0.84
C LEU A 177 -0.18 -16.39 0.65
N GLN A 178 0.40 -16.94 1.72
CA GLN A 178 1.07 -18.23 1.68
C GLN A 178 0.10 -19.37 1.42
N SER A 179 -1.11 -19.33 1.95
CA SER A 179 -2.16 -20.33 1.67
C SER A 179 -2.54 -20.37 0.19
N TRP A 180 -2.34 -19.28 -0.54
CA TRP A 180 -2.55 -19.19 -2.00
C TRP A 180 -1.33 -19.65 -2.82
N GLY A 181 -0.22 -20.00 -2.16
CA GLY A 181 1.01 -20.46 -2.79
C GLY A 181 2.09 -19.43 -2.97
N MET A 182 1.94 -18.21 -2.42
CA MET A 182 3.03 -17.24 -2.37
C MET A 182 4.11 -17.68 -1.37
N ARG A 183 5.33 -17.25 -1.61
CA ARG A 183 6.49 -17.53 -0.77
C ARG A 183 7.15 -16.24 -0.32
N LEU A 184 7.71 -16.23 0.88
CA LEU A 184 8.57 -15.16 1.34
C LEU A 184 9.87 -15.16 0.52
N LEU A 185 10.09 -14.11 -0.26
CA LEU A 185 11.31 -13.92 -1.05
C LEU A 185 12.39 -13.21 -0.23
N GLN A 186 11.99 -12.20 0.54
CA GLN A 186 12.89 -11.44 1.41
C GLN A 186 12.10 -10.78 2.53
N LYS A 187 12.74 -10.65 3.72
CA LYS A 187 12.25 -9.82 4.83
C LYS A 187 13.25 -8.72 5.12
N LYS A 188 12.75 -7.51 5.31
CA LYS A 188 13.56 -6.35 5.70
C LYS A 188 12.80 -5.48 6.68
N ASN A 189 13.24 -5.45 7.93
CA ASN A 189 12.53 -4.82 9.04
C ASN A 189 11.12 -5.41 9.19
N HIS A 190 10.09 -4.59 8.99
CA HIS A 190 8.68 -4.96 9.03
C HIS A 190 8.10 -5.30 7.66
N ASP A 191 8.86 -5.05 6.59
CA ASP A 191 8.41 -5.30 5.22
C ASP A 191 8.75 -6.74 4.78
N LEU A 192 7.75 -7.47 4.32
CA LEU A 192 7.88 -8.80 3.74
C LEU A 192 7.62 -8.72 2.24
N ILE A 193 8.59 -9.20 1.44
CA ILE A 193 8.47 -9.29 0.00
C ILE A 193 8.01 -10.70 -0.34
N MET A 194 6.79 -10.80 -0.87
CA MET A 194 6.13 -12.05 -1.20
C MET A 194 6.11 -12.25 -2.74
N GLY A 195 6.22 -13.49 -3.20
CA GLY A 195 6.15 -13.83 -4.63
C GLY A 195 5.77 -15.28 -4.87
N TRP A 196 5.70 -15.70 -6.13
CA TRP A 196 5.20 -17.00 -6.58
C TRP A 196 6.31 -17.97 -6.97
#